data_5ac5daca738891959dea527f2370644b
#
_entry.id   5ac5daca738891959dea527f2370644b
#
_cell.length_a   1.000
_cell.length_b   1.000
_cell.length_c   1.000
_cell.angle_alpha   90.00
_cell.angle_beta   90.00
_cell.angle_gamma   90.00
#
_symmetry.space_group_name_H-M   'P 1'
#
loop_
_entity.id
_entity.type
_entity.pdbx_description
1 polymer ?
#
loop_
_entity_poly.entity_id
_entity_poly.type
_entity_poly.pdbx_seq_one_letter_code
_entity_poly.pdbx_strand_id
1 'polypeptide(L)'
;MNSQKRIFTPLIFSLIFLITAFSISGQPQQAGPSYEATLHVLAASSQGSPGTEIPQSLSAVSRQLRGDFGASSLRLINTYFGRMSNQGSLEQKGLSNAYTPDPQPGSPSFLDWNLVGLSPSPGGTGQDVYQFHSFRFGARVPVRVGVSQDEKSPVPINYESIGLSLTRLSVRDGVPTLLGTLTQPKTDATLFLVLTVKNIDK
;
A
#
# COMPACT_ATOMS: atom_id res chain seq x y z
N MET A 1 36.22 -21.17 -89.93
CA MET A 1 36.11 -21.98 -88.72
C MET A 1 36.49 -21.07 -87.54
N ASN A 2 35.53 -20.29 -86.98
CA ASN A 2 35.76 -19.30 -85.95
C ASN A 2 35.20 -19.81 -84.63
N SER A 3 36.18 -20.17 -83.76
CA SER A 3 35.88 -20.54 -82.37
C SER A 3 35.68 -19.23 -81.52
N GLN A 4 34.45 -18.93 -81.19
CA GLN A 4 34.16 -17.84 -80.24
C GLN A 4 34.39 -18.36 -78.82
N LYS A 5 35.42 -17.86 -78.17
CA LYS A 5 35.63 -18.03 -76.76
C LYS A 5 34.70 -17.11 -75.98
N ARG A 6 33.68 -17.68 -75.35
CA ARG A 6 32.82 -16.94 -74.42
C ARG A 6 33.59 -16.75 -73.12
N ILE A 7 33.96 -15.50 -72.88
CA ILE A 7 34.52 -15.08 -71.60
C ILE A 7 33.36 -14.95 -70.60
N PHE A 8 33.26 -15.89 -69.68
CA PHE A 8 32.35 -15.76 -68.54
C PHE A 8 32.98 -14.83 -67.54
N THR A 9 32.47 -13.63 -67.43
CA THR A 9 32.79 -12.70 -66.35
C THR A 9 31.96 -13.07 -65.15
N PRO A 10 32.56 -13.51 -64.02
CA PRO A 10 31.79 -13.68 -62.78
C PRO A 10 31.45 -12.30 -62.24
N LEU A 11 30.19 -11.99 -62.28
CA LEU A 11 29.62 -10.83 -61.61
C LEU A 11 29.70 -11.11 -60.10
N ILE A 12 30.75 -10.62 -59.48
CA ILE A 12 30.88 -10.64 -58.03
C ILE A 12 29.84 -9.66 -57.48
N PHE A 13 28.68 -10.22 -57.13
CA PHE A 13 27.69 -9.52 -56.33
C PHE A 13 28.27 -9.31 -54.94
N SER A 14 28.98 -8.21 -54.75
CA SER A 14 29.37 -7.72 -53.44
C SER A 14 28.12 -7.31 -52.67
N LEU A 15 27.52 -8.29 -52.03
CA LEU A 15 26.45 -8.05 -51.06
C LEU A 15 27.09 -7.34 -49.87
N ILE A 16 27.18 -6.01 -49.92
CA ILE A 16 27.48 -5.18 -48.78
C ILE A 16 26.29 -5.30 -47.85
N PHE A 17 26.42 -6.24 -46.91
CA PHE A 17 25.55 -6.31 -45.77
C PHE A 17 25.78 -5.03 -44.94
N LEU A 18 24.99 -4.01 -45.23
CA LEU A 18 24.90 -2.79 -44.46
C LEU A 18 24.28 -3.19 -43.10
N ILE A 19 25.14 -3.65 -42.20
CA ILE A 19 24.79 -3.85 -40.79
C ILE A 19 24.57 -2.44 -40.26
N THR A 20 23.36 -1.92 -40.44
CA THR A 20 22.88 -0.81 -39.63
C THR A 20 22.83 -1.32 -38.19
N ALA A 21 23.91 -1.09 -37.45
CA ALA A 21 23.93 -1.17 -36.03
C ALA A 21 22.84 -0.19 -35.53
N PHE A 22 21.62 -0.71 -35.34
CA PHE A 22 20.65 -0.03 -34.50
C PHE A 22 21.27 0.03 -33.13
N SER A 23 22.01 1.09 -32.86
CA SER A 23 22.31 1.52 -31.52
C SER A 23 20.97 1.75 -30.88
N ILE A 24 20.42 0.70 -30.24
CA ILE A 24 19.36 0.85 -29.24
C ILE A 24 20.04 1.66 -28.14
N SER A 25 20.02 2.99 -28.31
CA SER A 25 20.26 3.92 -27.24
C SER A 25 19.13 3.64 -26.25
N GLY A 26 19.34 2.66 -25.37
CA GLY A 26 18.55 2.53 -24.16
C GLY A 26 18.74 3.85 -23.43
N GLN A 27 17.90 4.85 -23.76
CA GLN A 27 17.80 6.03 -22.90
C GLN A 27 17.58 5.44 -21.51
N PRO A 28 18.45 5.77 -20.53
CA PRO A 28 18.17 5.43 -19.16
C PRO A 28 16.78 6.01 -18.91
N GLN A 29 15.82 5.13 -18.73
CA GLN A 29 14.45 5.51 -18.40
C GLN A 29 14.62 6.27 -17.09
N GLN A 30 14.57 7.59 -17.17
CA GLN A 30 14.74 8.47 -16.02
C GLN A 30 13.72 7.98 -15.03
N ALA A 31 14.20 7.30 -13.98
CA ALA A 31 13.34 6.79 -12.95
C ALA A 31 12.54 7.99 -12.44
N GLY A 32 11.25 7.99 -12.74
CA GLY A 32 10.36 9.07 -12.32
C GLY A 32 10.39 9.18 -10.78
N PRO A 33 9.90 10.27 -10.24
CA PRO A 33 9.93 10.50 -8.80
C PRO A 33 9.33 9.32 -8.03
N SER A 34 10.02 8.94 -6.96
CA SER A 34 9.63 7.85 -6.07
C SER A 34 8.92 8.40 -4.83
N TYR A 35 7.87 7.72 -4.44
CA TYR A 35 7.03 8.11 -3.31
C TYR A 35 6.98 6.99 -2.28
N GLU A 36 7.06 7.37 -1.03
CA GLU A 36 6.91 6.49 0.12
C GLU A 36 5.52 6.65 0.70
N ALA A 37 4.78 5.57 0.81
CA ALA A 37 3.48 5.54 1.45
C ALA A 37 3.56 4.73 2.75
N THR A 38 3.12 5.34 3.85
CA THR A 38 3.06 4.70 5.17
C THR A 38 1.62 4.74 5.68
N LEU A 39 1.04 3.56 5.88
CA LEU A 39 -0.28 3.42 6.49
C LEU A 39 -0.11 3.00 7.95
N HIS A 40 -0.57 3.83 8.87
CA HIS A 40 -0.65 3.53 10.29
C HIS A 40 -2.09 3.15 10.65
N VAL A 41 -2.22 2.07 11.40
CA VAL A 41 -3.50 1.66 11.98
C VAL A 41 -3.44 1.88 13.48
N LEU A 42 -4.24 2.82 13.96
CA LEU A 42 -4.36 3.12 15.39
C LEU A 42 -5.66 2.51 15.91
N ALA A 43 -5.69 2.13 17.18
CA ALA A 43 -6.93 1.77 17.86
C ALA A 43 -7.18 2.68 19.05
N ALA A 44 -8.45 3.06 19.22
CA ALA A 44 -8.96 3.57 20.47
C ALA A 44 -9.77 2.48 21.17
N SER A 45 -9.57 2.36 22.47
CA SER A 45 -10.36 1.47 23.34
C SER A 45 -10.77 2.24 24.59
N SER A 46 -11.97 1.94 25.07
CA SER A 46 -12.45 2.44 26.37
C SER A 46 -11.69 1.78 27.55
N GLN A 47 -11.14 0.59 27.33
CA GLN A 47 -10.32 -0.11 28.30
C GLN A 47 -8.85 0.20 28.04
N GLY A 48 -8.19 0.87 28.99
CA GLY A 48 -6.80 1.27 28.88
C GLY A 48 -5.84 0.07 28.86
N SER A 49 -5.65 -0.54 27.70
CA SER A 49 -4.56 -1.49 27.49
C SER A 49 -3.28 -0.72 27.20
N PRO A 50 -2.13 -1.06 27.82
CA PRO A 50 -0.86 -0.45 27.47
C PRO A 50 -0.57 -0.75 25.99
N GLY A 51 -0.50 0.29 25.18
CA GLY A 51 -0.21 0.18 23.75
C GLY A 51 1.22 0.59 23.43
N THR A 52 1.65 0.25 22.23
CA THR A 52 2.90 0.79 21.68
C THR A 52 2.79 2.31 21.59
N GLU A 53 3.83 3.00 22.01
CA GLU A 53 3.91 4.46 21.96
C GLU A 53 3.65 4.97 20.53
N ILE A 54 2.83 6.01 20.43
CA ILE A 54 2.49 6.60 19.12
C ILE A 54 3.69 7.41 18.63
N PRO A 55 4.18 7.18 17.40
CA PRO A 55 5.26 7.96 16.83
C PRO A 55 5.00 9.47 16.88
N GLN A 56 6.03 10.25 17.15
CA GLN A 56 5.93 11.71 17.22
C GLN A 56 5.37 12.33 15.93
N SER A 57 5.65 11.71 14.77
CA SER A 57 5.09 12.12 13.46
C SER A 57 3.57 12.11 13.43
N LEU A 58 2.90 11.33 14.28
CA LEU A 58 1.45 11.23 14.38
C LEU A 58 0.85 12.09 15.50
N SER A 59 1.66 12.92 16.18
CA SER A 59 1.21 13.70 17.35
C SER A 59 0.04 14.65 17.04
N ALA A 60 0.04 15.27 15.88
CA ALA A 60 -1.04 16.18 15.45
C ALA A 60 -2.34 15.40 15.23
N VAL A 61 -2.29 14.27 14.52
CA VAL A 61 -3.46 13.42 14.28
C VAL A 61 -3.95 12.81 15.59
N SER A 62 -3.05 12.32 16.46
CA SER A 62 -3.45 11.78 17.77
C SER A 62 -4.19 12.81 18.63
N ARG A 63 -3.75 14.06 18.59
CA ARG A 63 -4.44 15.15 19.31
C ARG A 63 -5.83 15.39 18.75
N GLN A 64 -5.95 15.42 17.43
CA GLN A 64 -7.22 15.55 16.74
C GLN A 64 -8.16 14.39 17.08
N LEU A 65 -7.69 13.14 17.01
CA LEU A 65 -8.48 11.97 17.34
C LEU A 65 -9.00 11.97 18.79
N ARG A 66 -8.19 12.47 19.72
CA ARG A 66 -8.63 12.63 21.12
C ARG A 66 -9.72 13.70 21.28
N GLY A 67 -9.61 14.81 20.52
CA GLY A 67 -10.58 15.89 20.56
C GLY A 67 -11.90 15.53 19.89
N ASP A 68 -11.83 15.01 18.65
CA ASP A 68 -13.01 14.83 17.81
C ASP A 68 -13.78 13.52 18.12
N PHE A 69 -13.06 12.47 18.54
CA PHE A 69 -13.64 11.14 18.78
C PHE A 69 -13.62 10.71 20.25
N GLY A 70 -13.16 11.58 21.17
CA GLY A 70 -13.07 11.23 22.59
C GLY A 70 -12.13 10.05 22.88
N ALA A 71 -11.17 9.78 21.99
CA ALA A 71 -10.27 8.66 22.06
C ALA A 71 -9.28 8.83 23.23
N SER A 72 -9.68 8.43 24.43
CA SER A 72 -8.88 8.59 25.66
C SER A 72 -7.62 7.75 25.63
N SER A 73 -7.67 6.56 25.03
CA SER A 73 -6.56 5.63 24.89
C SER A 73 -6.33 5.28 23.42
N LEU A 74 -5.30 5.87 22.82
CA LEU A 74 -4.86 5.55 21.47
C LEU A 74 -3.60 4.70 21.53
N ARG A 75 -3.56 3.62 20.71
CA ARG A 75 -2.38 2.78 20.53
C ARG A 75 -2.11 2.54 19.06
N LEU A 76 -0.84 2.43 18.69
CA LEU A 76 -0.45 1.97 17.36
C LEU A 76 -0.61 0.45 17.31
N ILE A 77 -1.42 -0.04 16.37
CA ILE A 77 -1.60 -1.48 16.14
C ILE A 77 -0.62 -1.99 15.11
N ASN A 78 -0.53 -1.30 13.97
CA ASN A 78 0.34 -1.72 12.89
C ASN A 78 0.79 -0.55 12.02
N THR A 79 1.91 -0.74 11.34
CA THR A 79 2.45 0.18 10.35
C THR A 79 2.79 -0.61 9.09
N TYR A 80 2.23 -0.19 7.97
CA TYR A 80 2.53 -0.72 6.64
C TYR A 80 3.30 0.33 5.86
N PHE A 81 4.31 -0.12 5.16
CA PHE A 81 5.23 0.72 4.43
C PHE A 81 5.41 0.19 3.01
N GLY A 82 5.44 1.08 2.03
CA GLY A 82 5.76 0.72 0.66
C GLY A 82 6.19 1.91 -0.17
N ARG A 83 6.75 1.62 -1.34
CA ARG A 83 7.20 2.62 -2.31
C ARG A 83 6.48 2.43 -3.63
N MET A 84 6.23 3.52 -4.32
CA MET A 84 5.59 3.55 -5.62
C MET A 84 6.14 4.68 -6.48
N SER A 85 6.05 4.51 -7.80
CA SER A 85 6.36 5.56 -8.77
C SER A 85 5.12 6.39 -9.10
N ASN A 86 5.32 7.46 -9.86
CA ASN A 86 4.21 8.22 -10.45
C ASN A 86 3.30 7.29 -11.27
N GLN A 87 2.00 7.47 -11.18
CA GLN A 87 0.95 6.62 -11.76
C GLN A 87 0.99 5.15 -11.29
N GLY A 88 1.90 4.82 -10.40
CA GLY A 88 2.04 3.50 -9.82
C GLY A 88 0.92 3.13 -8.86
N SER A 89 0.96 1.87 -8.45
CA SER A 89 0.10 1.32 -7.40
C SER A 89 0.93 0.55 -6.38
N LEU A 90 0.43 0.48 -5.18
CA LEU A 90 0.98 -0.29 -4.08
C LEU A 90 -0.10 -1.24 -3.58
N GLU A 91 0.23 -2.52 -3.52
CA GLU A 91 -0.63 -3.55 -2.94
C GLU A 91 0.18 -4.37 -1.96
N GLN A 92 -0.38 -4.60 -0.78
CA GLN A 92 0.23 -5.45 0.24
C GLN A 92 -0.82 -6.35 0.87
N LYS A 93 -0.44 -7.61 1.10
CA LYS A 93 -1.22 -8.61 1.81
C LYS A 93 -0.38 -9.20 2.92
N GLY A 94 -1.01 -9.57 4.02
CA GLY A 94 -0.28 -10.10 5.16
C GLY A 94 -1.17 -10.76 6.20
N LEU A 95 -0.50 -11.27 7.21
CA LEU A 95 -1.12 -11.85 8.39
C LEU A 95 -0.76 -11.00 9.60
N SER A 96 -1.69 -10.86 10.54
CA SER A 96 -1.44 -10.15 11.80
C SER A 96 -2.34 -10.68 12.90
N ASN A 97 -1.80 -10.79 14.09
CA ASN A 97 -2.60 -11.09 15.28
C ASN A 97 -3.09 -9.82 15.99
N ALA A 98 -2.69 -8.65 15.52
CA ALA A 98 -2.95 -7.38 16.18
C ALA A 98 -4.43 -6.93 16.10
N TYR A 99 -5.20 -7.50 15.18
CA TYR A 99 -6.62 -7.18 14.98
C TYR A 99 -7.55 -8.17 15.66
N THR A 100 -7.02 -9.17 16.32
CA THR A 100 -7.81 -10.21 16.98
C THR A 100 -8.01 -9.80 18.43
N PRO A 101 -9.28 -9.69 18.91
CA PRO A 101 -9.59 -9.34 20.29
C PRO A 101 -9.02 -10.34 21.29
N ASP A 102 -9.03 -11.60 20.90
CA ASP A 102 -8.54 -12.74 21.70
C ASP A 102 -7.66 -13.61 20.79
N PRO A 103 -6.36 -13.28 20.67
CA PRO A 103 -5.48 -13.99 19.77
C PRO A 103 -5.32 -15.45 20.18
N GLN A 104 -5.80 -16.35 19.32
CA GLN A 104 -5.61 -17.78 19.46
C GLN A 104 -4.44 -18.24 18.61
N PRO A 105 -3.61 -19.18 19.09
CA PRO A 105 -2.62 -19.82 18.25
C PRO A 105 -3.27 -20.39 16.98
N GLY A 106 -2.72 -20.05 15.81
CA GLY A 106 -3.20 -20.58 14.53
C GLY A 106 -4.39 -19.86 13.87
N SER A 107 -4.86 -18.75 14.45
CA SER A 107 -6.00 -17.98 13.90
C SER A 107 -5.64 -16.51 13.65
N PRO A 108 -4.73 -16.21 12.72
CA PRO A 108 -4.36 -14.84 12.41
C PRO A 108 -5.46 -14.11 11.65
N SER A 109 -5.46 -12.78 11.72
CA SER A 109 -6.19 -11.93 10.80
C SER A 109 -5.48 -11.84 9.46
N PHE A 110 -6.25 -11.86 8.36
CA PHE A 110 -5.78 -11.64 7.01
C PHE A 110 -6.01 -10.18 6.64
N LEU A 111 -5.00 -9.56 6.09
CA LEU A 111 -5.00 -8.14 5.76
C LEU A 111 -4.69 -7.94 4.30
N ASP A 112 -5.39 -7.01 3.69
CA ASP A 112 -5.06 -6.47 2.38
C ASP A 112 -5.25 -4.97 2.37
N TRP A 113 -4.33 -4.24 1.74
CA TRP A 113 -4.54 -2.85 1.42
C TRP A 113 -3.89 -2.50 0.10
N ASN A 114 -4.48 -1.56 -0.59
CA ASN A 114 -3.92 -1.03 -1.83
C ASN A 114 -4.12 0.48 -1.95
N LEU A 115 -3.24 1.09 -2.72
CA LEU A 115 -3.24 2.49 -3.07
C LEU A 115 -2.94 2.58 -4.56
N VAL A 116 -3.82 3.16 -5.36
CA VAL A 116 -3.78 3.07 -6.82
C VAL A 116 -3.80 4.43 -7.47
N GLY A 117 -2.95 4.61 -8.50
CA GLY A 117 -3.01 5.72 -9.42
C GLY A 117 -2.54 7.04 -8.81
N LEU A 118 -1.35 7.05 -8.21
CA LEU A 118 -0.72 8.26 -7.69
C LEU A 118 -0.50 9.29 -8.81
N SER A 119 -0.96 10.52 -8.57
CA SER A 119 -0.80 11.66 -9.46
C SER A 119 -0.39 12.88 -8.63
N PRO A 120 0.85 13.39 -8.76
CA PRO A 120 1.24 14.61 -8.08
C PRO A 120 0.55 15.82 -8.71
N SER A 121 0.13 16.75 -7.89
CA SER A 121 -0.47 18.02 -8.29
C SER A 121 0.15 19.16 -7.48
N PRO A 122 0.55 20.27 -8.11
CA PRO A 122 1.05 21.40 -7.37
C PRO A 122 -0.03 21.94 -6.43
N GLY A 123 0.26 22.00 -5.16
CA GLY A 123 -0.62 22.62 -4.18
C GLY A 123 -0.55 24.15 -4.24
N GLY A 124 -1.69 24.81 -4.18
CA GLY A 124 -1.76 26.28 -4.24
C GLY A 124 -1.01 27.03 -3.11
N THR A 125 -0.53 26.32 -2.09
CA THR A 125 0.22 26.84 -0.93
C THR A 125 1.71 26.51 -0.97
N GLY A 126 2.23 26.04 -2.13
CA GLY A 126 3.65 25.63 -2.27
C GLY A 126 3.96 24.24 -1.70
N GLN A 127 3.00 23.55 -1.13
CA GLN A 127 3.12 22.16 -0.69
C GLN A 127 2.44 21.24 -1.70
N ASP A 128 3.15 20.19 -2.15
CA ASP A 128 2.61 19.23 -3.11
C ASP A 128 1.43 18.45 -2.53
N VAL A 129 0.50 18.12 -3.41
CA VAL A 129 -0.67 17.29 -3.11
C VAL A 129 -0.62 16.06 -3.99
N TYR A 130 -0.81 14.90 -3.40
CA TYR A 130 -0.88 13.63 -4.10
C TYR A 130 -2.34 13.19 -4.21
N GLN A 131 -2.77 12.94 -5.43
CA GLN A 131 -4.09 12.42 -5.72
C GLN A 131 -3.98 10.93 -6.04
N PHE A 132 -4.91 10.16 -5.52
CA PHE A 132 -5.03 8.74 -5.79
C PHE A 132 -6.39 8.40 -6.36
N HIS A 133 -6.41 7.49 -7.30
CA HIS A 133 -7.63 6.96 -7.88
C HIS A 133 -8.46 6.25 -6.82
N SER A 134 -7.81 5.40 -6.05
CA SER A 134 -8.47 4.66 -4.98
C SER A 134 -7.50 4.24 -3.88
N PHE A 135 -8.06 4.12 -2.70
CA PHE A 135 -7.49 3.46 -1.53
C PHE A 135 -8.47 2.39 -1.07
N ARG A 136 -7.95 1.23 -0.73
CA ARG A 136 -8.71 0.16 -0.11
C ARG A 136 -7.91 -0.44 1.03
N PHE A 137 -8.57 -0.68 2.14
CA PHE A 137 -8.08 -1.46 3.26
C PHE A 137 -9.13 -2.52 3.60
N GLY A 138 -8.70 -3.77 3.79
CA GLY A 138 -9.54 -4.87 4.20
C GLY A 138 -8.86 -5.72 5.26
N ALA A 139 -9.64 -6.23 6.21
CA ALA A 139 -9.19 -7.23 7.14
C ALA A 139 -10.26 -8.30 7.34
N ARG A 140 -9.85 -9.57 7.39
CA ARG A 140 -10.67 -10.67 7.86
C ARG A 140 -10.18 -11.09 9.22
N VAL A 141 -11.01 -10.83 10.24
CA VAL A 141 -10.68 -10.98 11.65
C VAL A 141 -11.35 -12.23 12.20
N PRO A 142 -10.62 -13.14 12.86
CA PRO A 142 -11.23 -14.34 13.45
C PRO A 142 -12.08 -13.95 14.66
N VAL A 143 -13.28 -14.49 14.70
CA VAL A 143 -14.26 -14.28 15.76
C VAL A 143 -14.77 -15.64 16.25
N ARG A 144 -14.74 -15.85 17.55
CA ARG A 144 -15.32 -17.06 18.15
C ARG A 144 -16.83 -17.03 18.04
N VAL A 145 -17.40 -18.15 17.60
CA VAL A 145 -18.86 -18.33 17.45
C VAL A 145 -19.32 -19.43 18.39
N GLY A 146 -19.94 -19.02 19.50
CA GLY A 146 -20.48 -19.94 20.50
C GLY A 146 -19.60 -20.10 21.74
N VAL A 147 -20.05 -20.93 22.66
CA VAL A 147 -19.34 -21.36 23.86
C VAL A 147 -19.00 -22.85 23.71
N SER A 148 -17.80 -23.23 24.10
CA SER A 148 -17.46 -24.65 24.21
C SER A 148 -18.34 -25.29 25.29
N GLN A 149 -19.01 -26.41 24.99
CA GLN A 149 -19.75 -27.16 25.98
C GLN A 149 -18.81 -27.98 26.89
N ASP A 150 -17.62 -28.27 26.39
CA ASP A 150 -16.58 -29.00 27.13
C ASP A 150 -15.23 -28.24 26.97
N GLU A 151 -14.42 -28.18 28.03
CA GLU A 151 -13.10 -27.54 28.00
C GLU A 151 -12.16 -28.13 26.93
N LYS A 152 -12.43 -29.32 26.43
CA LYS A 152 -11.63 -30.02 25.42
C LYS A 152 -12.11 -29.80 23.97
N SER A 153 -13.26 -29.20 23.77
CA SER A 153 -13.80 -28.98 22.43
C SER A 153 -13.37 -27.62 21.88
N PRO A 154 -12.77 -27.55 20.68
CA PRO A 154 -12.39 -26.26 20.10
C PRO A 154 -13.64 -25.42 19.81
N VAL A 155 -13.61 -24.15 20.22
CA VAL A 155 -14.67 -23.20 19.87
C VAL A 155 -14.58 -22.89 18.37
N PRO A 156 -15.68 -23.00 17.62
CA PRO A 156 -15.69 -22.67 16.21
C PRO A 156 -15.26 -21.20 15.97
N ILE A 157 -14.41 -20.99 14.97
CA ILE A 157 -13.93 -19.68 14.56
C ILE A 157 -14.58 -19.33 13.21
N ASN A 158 -15.19 -18.17 13.14
CA ASN A 158 -15.62 -17.54 11.89
C ASN A 158 -14.71 -16.34 11.57
N TYR A 159 -14.67 -15.93 10.30
CA TYR A 159 -13.94 -14.74 9.88
C TYR A 159 -14.91 -13.64 9.48
N GLU A 160 -14.89 -12.54 10.22
CA GLU A 160 -15.66 -11.35 9.88
C GLU A 160 -14.79 -10.38 9.09
N SER A 161 -15.37 -9.78 8.04
CA SER A 161 -14.68 -8.83 7.18
C SER A 161 -14.98 -7.41 7.62
N ILE A 162 -13.93 -6.62 7.78
CA ILE A 162 -14.01 -5.17 7.97
C ILE A 162 -13.20 -4.48 6.87
N GLY A 163 -13.59 -3.29 6.46
CA GLY A 163 -12.83 -2.58 5.43
C GLY A 163 -13.31 -1.18 5.15
N LEU A 164 -12.45 -0.43 4.47
CA LEU A 164 -12.70 0.93 3.99
C LEU A 164 -12.27 1.02 2.54
N SER A 165 -13.10 1.62 1.70
CA SER A 165 -12.76 1.93 0.31
C SER A 165 -13.04 3.40 0.04
N LEU A 166 -12.06 4.11 -0.50
CA LEU A 166 -12.15 5.51 -0.87
C LEU A 166 -11.77 5.69 -2.34
N THR A 167 -12.46 6.57 -3.02
CA THR A 167 -12.13 7.00 -4.38
C THR A 167 -11.75 8.47 -4.39
N ARG A 168 -10.81 8.85 -5.28
CA ARG A 168 -10.35 10.24 -5.42
C ARG A 168 -9.79 10.82 -4.11
N LEU A 169 -8.92 10.06 -3.46
CA LEU A 169 -8.24 10.50 -2.24
C LEU A 169 -7.17 11.55 -2.58
N SER A 170 -7.10 12.62 -1.77
CA SER A 170 -6.04 13.62 -1.85
C SER A 170 -5.31 13.73 -0.52
N VAL A 171 -3.98 13.67 -0.54
CA VAL A 171 -3.13 13.83 0.65
C VAL A 171 -2.01 14.84 0.37
N ARG A 172 -1.58 15.58 1.39
CA ARG A 172 -0.46 16.52 1.28
C ARG A 172 0.87 15.81 1.53
N ASP A 173 1.91 16.27 0.86
CA ASP A 173 3.27 15.74 1.02
C ASP A 173 3.70 15.74 2.49
N GLY A 174 4.05 14.56 3.00
CA GLY A 174 4.54 14.35 4.37
C GLY A 174 3.52 14.57 5.49
N VAL A 175 2.27 14.90 5.19
CA VAL A 175 1.25 15.18 6.21
C VAL A 175 0.42 13.93 6.52
N PRO A 176 0.45 13.43 7.76
CA PRO A 176 -0.43 12.34 8.17
C PRO A 176 -1.91 12.74 8.02
N THR A 177 -2.65 11.95 7.26
CA THR A 177 -4.04 12.22 6.91
C THR A 177 -4.93 11.08 7.41
N LEU A 178 -5.94 11.40 8.22
CA LEU A 178 -6.96 10.42 8.61
C LEU A 178 -7.83 10.08 7.41
N LEU A 179 -7.85 8.80 7.05
CA LEU A 179 -8.66 8.30 5.94
C LEU A 179 -10.08 7.91 6.37
N GLY A 180 -10.20 7.35 7.55
CA GLY A 180 -11.49 6.92 8.11
C GLY A 180 -11.34 6.03 9.32
N THR A 181 -12.48 5.52 9.77
CA THR A 181 -12.60 4.69 10.95
C THR A 181 -13.30 3.37 10.65
N LEU A 182 -12.94 2.33 11.41
CA LEU A 182 -13.58 1.02 11.35
C LEU A 182 -13.86 0.55 12.78
N THR A 183 -14.96 -0.16 12.97
CA THR A 183 -15.24 -0.82 14.25
C THR A 183 -14.67 -2.24 14.21
N GLN A 184 -13.95 -2.61 15.25
CA GLN A 184 -13.42 -3.96 15.38
C GLN A 184 -14.53 -4.90 15.86
N PRO A 185 -14.72 -6.08 15.24
CA PRO A 185 -15.75 -7.03 15.64
C PRO A 185 -15.59 -7.47 17.10
N LYS A 186 -16.70 -7.63 17.81
CA LYS A 186 -16.77 -8.12 19.20
C LYS A 186 -15.98 -7.29 20.23
N THR A 187 -15.63 -6.06 19.89
CA THR A 187 -14.97 -5.12 20.81
C THR A 187 -15.56 -3.73 20.64
N ASP A 188 -15.34 -2.87 21.63
CA ASP A 188 -15.67 -1.44 21.53
C ASP A 188 -14.52 -0.63 20.89
N ALA A 189 -13.53 -1.33 20.32
CA ALA A 189 -12.36 -0.66 19.76
C ALA A 189 -12.68 -0.06 18.38
N THR A 190 -12.35 1.19 18.21
CA THR A 190 -12.38 1.89 16.93
C THR A 190 -10.98 1.92 16.34
N LEU A 191 -10.86 1.47 15.10
CA LEU A 191 -9.63 1.56 14.32
C LEU A 191 -9.64 2.85 13.50
N PHE A 192 -8.50 3.53 13.46
CA PHE A 192 -8.26 4.74 12.66
C PHE A 192 -7.19 4.43 11.63
N LEU A 193 -7.47 4.70 10.37
CA LEU A 193 -6.53 4.54 9.26
C LEU A 193 -5.91 5.89 8.94
N VAL A 194 -4.59 6.01 9.12
CA VAL A 194 -3.83 7.25 8.89
C VAL A 194 -2.78 7.00 7.83
N LEU A 195 -2.88 7.70 6.70
CA LEU A 195 -1.94 7.60 5.58
C LEU A 195 -1.01 8.81 5.56
N THR A 196 0.27 8.54 5.37
CA THR A 196 1.30 9.54 5.06
C THR A 196 1.96 9.17 3.75
N VAL A 197 2.08 10.12 2.84
CA VAL A 197 2.81 9.94 1.57
C VAL A 197 3.87 11.02 1.46
N LYS A 198 5.10 10.63 1.10
CA LYS A 198 6.24 11.54 0.95
C LYS A 198 6.91 11.32 -0.39
N ASN A 199 7.37 12.40 -1.00
CA ASN A 199 8.35 12.34 -2.07
C ASN A 199 9.74 12.11 -1.45
N ILE A 200 10.46 11.08 -1.91
CA ILE A 200 11.79 10.72 -1.37
C ILE A 200 12.95 11.21 -2.23
N ASP A 201 12.66 11.84 -3.36
CA ASP A 201 13.65 12.37 -4.29
C ASP A 201 13.81 13.91 -4.15
N LYS A 202 13.25 14.50 -3.08
CA LYS A 202 13.40 15.92 -2.72
C LYS A 202 14.53 16.15 -1.75
#